data_98ad126b9b8ee19448f2c0bfd9aa3710
#
_entry.id   98ad126b9b8ee19448f2c0bfd9aa3710
#
_cell.length_a   1.000
_cell.length_b   1.000
_cell.length_c   1.000
_cell.angle_alpha   90.00
_cell.angle_beta   90.00
_cell.angle_gamma   90.00
#
_symmetry.space_group_name_H-M   'P 1'
#
loop_
_entity.id
_entity.type
_entity.pdbx_description
1 polymer ?
#
loop_
_entity_poly.entity_id
_entity_poly.type
_entity_poly.pdbx_seq_one_letter_code
_entity_poly.pdbx_strand_id
1 'polypeptide(L)'
;MARETELEHAPGLSARTGCTVLLKREDDQRVFSFKVRGAYNRMSRLDPGTRSRGVIAASAGNHAQGVALSAARLGCPAVIVMPVTTPRVKVDAVRAFGGPRVEVVLHGDSYSDAQTRADEIAAARGLVFVHPFDDPDVIAGQGTVGMEILRRHPGPLDAVFVPVGGGGLISGIAAYVKALRPEIRIVGVQTEDSDAMARSLEAGRRVTLTDVGLFSDGTAVRRVGEETFRICRDLVDEVVRVDADSVCAAIKDVFEDTRSILEPAGALSVAGLKGWVEREGLRGGTLVAVASGANMNFDRLRVVAERAELGEAREAVFAVTVPEERGSFLRFCATLDGHGITEFNYRIADGSRAHLFVGVQIGGREDAARIGDALRAGGFPTLDLTDDELAKQHLRHMIGGRSSRAHDELLYRFEFPERPGALLRFLSQMSPNWNISLFHYRNEGADFGRILVGIQVPGAEMETFRTFLSTLGYPHRDESDNPAYRLFLTGAA
;
A
#
# COMPACT_ATOMS: atom_id res chain seq x y z
N MET A 1 26.88 -9.77 -7.62
CA MET A 1 25.54 -9.67 -8.24
C MET A 1 24.66 -8.73 -7.42
N ALA A 2 24.13 -9.16 -6.31
CA ALA A 2 23.61 -8.22 -5.32
C ALA A 2 24.77 -7.38 -4.77
N ARG A 3 24.49 -6.13 -4.46
CA ARG A 3 25.44 -5.25 -3.77
C ARG A 3 25.32 -5.48 -2.27
N GLU A 4 26.42 -5.35 -1.55
CA GLU A 4 26.35 -5.07 -0.13
C GLU A 4 25.89 -3.63 0.02
N THR A 5 24.68 -3.45 0.54
CA THR A 5 24.09 -2.12 0.68
C THR A 5 24.49 -1.47 2.00
N GLU A 6 24.36 -0.15 2.05
CA GLU A 6 24.69 0.60 3.26
C GLU A 6 23.73 0.28 4.41
N LEU A 7 24.24 0.45 5.62
CA LEU A 7 23.47 0.59 6.85
C LEU A 7 23.64 2.05 7.28
N GLU A 8 22.72 2.88 6.83
CA GLU A 8 22.81 4.34 6.89
C GLU A 8 22.09 4.88 8.14
N HIS A 9 22.73 5.82 8.84
CA HIS A 9 22.09 6.52 9.96
C HIS A 9 21.04 7.49 9.45
N ALA A 10 19.83 7.45 10.05
CA ALA A 10 18.72 8.34 9.75
C ALA A 10 18.56 9.39 10.86
N PRO A 11 19.17 10.59 10.73
CA PRO A 11 19.22 11.56 11.81
C PRO A 11 17.85 12.15 12.18
N GLY A 12 16.99 12.42 11.20
CA GLY A 12 15.65 12.93 11.43
C GLY A 12 14.76 11.93 12.15
N LEU A 13 14.76 10.68 11.70
CA LEU A 13 14.05 9.58 12.37
C LEU A 13 14.61 9.34 13.77
N SER A 14 15.93 9.40 13.95
CA SER A 14 16.58 9.24 15.26
C SER A 14 16.16 10.33 16.24
N ALA A 15 16.14 11.58 15.80
CA ALA A 15 15.70 12.70 16.63
C ALA A 15 14.23 12.57 17.05
N ARG A 16 13.35 12.15 16.13
CA ARG A 16 11.91 11.98 16.42
C ARG A 16 11.61 10.81 17.37
N THR A 17 12.29 9.69 17.18
CA THR A 17 12.06 8.50 17.99
C THR A 17 12.79 8.52 19.34
N GLY A 18 13.84 9.32 19.45
CA GLY A 18 14.76 9.31 20.61
C GLY A 18 15.61 8.04 20.67
N CYS A 19 15.74 7.30 19.56
CA CYS A 19 16.56 6.10 19.39
C CYS A 19 17.58 6.33 18.26
N THR A 20 18.62 5.53 18.18
CA THR A 20 19.48 5.49 17.00
C THR A 20 18.81 4.64 15.93
N VAL A 21 18.36 5.25 14.84
CA VAL A 21 17.71 4.57 13.73
C VAL A 21 18.68 4.40 12.56
N LEU A 22 18.83 3.17 12.11
CA LEU A 22 19.66 2.79 10.96
C LEU A 22 18.77 2.22 9.85
N LEU A 23 18.98 2.67 8.62
CA LEU A 23 18.29 2.18 7.42
C LEU A 23 19.17 1.19 6.68
N LYS A 24 18.70 -0.05 6.51
CA LYS A 24 19.33 -1.01 5.59
C LYS A 24 18.81 -0.76 4.18
N ARG A 25 19.66 -0.17 3.32
CA ARG A 25 19.34 0.44 2.04
C ARG A 25 19.21 -0.59 0.89
N GLU A 26 18.21 -1.48 0.97
CA GLU A 26 17.94 -2.44 -0.12
C GLU A 26 17.32 -1.78 -1.37
N ASP A 27 16.80 -0.58 -1.24
CA ASP A 27 16.41 0.31 -2.34
C ASP A 27 17.58 0.69 -3.26
N ASP A 28 18.83 0.66 -2.76
CA ASP A 28 20.05 0.92 -3.53
C ASP A 28 20.54 -0.29 -4.36
N GLN A 29 19.84 -1.41 -4.34
CA GLN A 29 20.16 -2.52 -5.23
C GLN A 29 19.96 -2.10 -6.70
N ARG A 30 20.63 -2.79 -7.63
CA ARG A 30 20.55 -2.49 -9.07
C ARG A 30 19.14 -2.52 -9.66
N VAL A 31 18.25 -3.31 -9.05
CA VAL A 31 16.83 -3.42 -9.39
C VAL A 31 15.95 -2.69 -8.37
N PHE A 32 16.53 -1.78 -7.61
CA PHE A 32 15.86 -0.95 -6.63
C PHE A 32 15.08 -1.75 -5.57
N SER A 33 15.48 -3.00 -5.27
CA SER A 33 14.89 -3.83 -4.22
C SER A 33 15.75 -5.04 -3.87
N PHE A 34 15.53 -5.60 -2.66
CA PHE A 34 16.20 -6.80 -2.16
C PHE A 34 15.98 -8.06 -2.99
N LYS A 35 14.94 -8.10 -3.82
CA LYS A 35 14.50 -9.32 -4.53
C LYS A 35 15.57 -9.98 -5.39
N VAL A 36 16.54 -9.23 -5.86
CA VAL A 36 17.68 -9.75 -6.63
C VAL A 36 18.50 -10.76 -5.84
N ARG A 37 18.58 -10.64 -4.51
CA ARG A 37 19.36 -11.54 -3.64
C ARG A 37 18.86 -12.98 -3.72
N GLY A 38 17.57 -13.18 -3.42
CA GLY A 38 16.94 -14.49 -3.46
C GLY A 38 16.82 -15.06 -4.87
N ALA A 39 16.42 -14.24 -5.84
CA ALA A 39 16.31 -14.66 -7.24
C ALA A 39 17.67 -15.17 -7.77
N TYR A 40 18.72 -14.41 -7.56
CA TYR A 40 20.06 -14.80 -7.99
C TYR A 40 20.56 -16.05 -7.24
N ASN A 41 20.39 -16.12 -5.91
CA ASN A 41 20.83 -17.28 -5.13
C ASN A 41 20.18 -18.58 -5.64
N ARG A 42 18.86 -18.57 -5.83
CA ARG A 42 18.11 -19.72 -6.37
C ARG A 42 18.60 -20.12 -7.76
N MET A 43 18.67 -19.16 -8.68
CA MET A 43 19.04 -19.43 -10.06
C MET A 43 20.51 -19.87 -10.23
N SER A 44 21.42 -19.34 -9.41
CA SER A 44 22.83 -19.70 -9.45
C SER A 44 23.11 -21.14 -8.96
N ARG A 45 22.22 -21.68 -8.12
CA ARG A 45 22.31 -23.04 -7.57
C ARG A 45 21.69 -24.11 -8.48
N LEU A 46 20.99 -23.73 -9.53
CA LEU A 46 20.51 -24.67 -10.52
C LEU A 46 21.69 -25.35 -11.23
N ASP A 47 21.59 -26.65 -11.44
CA ASP A 47 22.57 -27.36 -12.25
C ASP A 47 22.63 -26.79 -13.69
N PRO A 48 23.77 -26.94 -14.39
CA PRO A 48 23.94 -26.34 -15.72
C PRO A 48 22.88 -26.74 -16.75
N GLY A 49 22.42 -27.99 -16.73
CA GLY A 49 21.42 -28.51 -17.67
C GLY A 49 20.05 -27.88 -17.41
N THR A 50 19.63 -27.79 -16.16
CA THR A 50 18.39 -27.13 -15.75
C THR A 50 18.43 -25.65 -16.03
N ARG A 51 19.54 -24.97 -15.72
CA ARG A 51 19.72 -23.54 -16.00
C ARG A 51 19.72 -23.24 -17.51
N SER A 52 20.24 -24.11 -18.34
CA SER A 52 20.22 -23.91 -19.80
C SER A 52 18.82 -24.04 -20.40
N ARG A 53 17.92 -24.84 -19.82
CA ARG A 53 16.51 -24.88 -20.22
C ARG A 53 15.79 -23.57 -19.88
N GLY A 54 16.13 -22.94 -18.78
CA GLY A 54 15.60 -21.65 -18.38
C GLY A 54 14.72 -21.69 -17.14
N VAL A 55 14.30 -20.51 -16.73
CA VAL A 55 13.44 -20.28 -15.56
C VAL A 55 12.18 -19.52 -15.93
N ILE A 56 11.20 -19.54 -15.04
CA ILE A 56 9.97 -18.79 -15.20
C ILE A 56 9.57 -18.18 -13.84
N ALA A 57 8.95 -17.01 -13.89
CA ALA A 57 8.36 -16.37 -12.71
C ALA A 57 7.05 -15.66 -13.10
N ALA A 58 6.11 -15.61 -12.15
CA ALA A 58 4.91 -14.77 -12.22
C ALA A 58 5.12 -13.58 -11.27
N SER A 59 5.20 -12.37 -11.79
CA SER A 59 5.32 -11.16 -10.99
C SER A 59 5.26 -9.91 -11.86
N ALA A 60 4.53 -8.88 -11.37
CA ALA A 60 4.45 -7.56 -12.00
C ALA A 60 5.44 -6.53 -11.42
N GLY A 61 6.28 -6.92 -10.44
CA GLY A 61 7.09 -5.96 -9.69
C GLY A 61 8.53 -6.40 -9.43
N ASN A 62 8.99 -6.18 -8.22
CA ASN A 62 10.38 -6.36 -7.77
C ASN A 62 10.97 -7.74 -8.07
N HIS A 63 10.16 -8.80 -7.92
CA HIS A 63 10.63 -10.16 -8.18
C HIS A 63 10.90 -10.38 -9.67
N ALA A 64 10.03 -9.89 -10.55
CA ALA A 64 10.23 -9.94 -12.00
C ALA A 64 11.56 -9.31 -12.41
N GLN A 65 11.86 -8.11 -11.90
CA GLN A 65 13.11 -7.40 -12.16
C GLN A 65 14.33 -8.15 -11.60
N GLY A 66 14.18 -8.71 -10.39
CA GLY A 66 15.23 -9.54 -9.77
C GLY A 66 15.57 -10.78 -10.59
N VAL A 67 14.56 -11.51 -11.09
CA VAL A 67 14.73 -12.68 -11.96
C VAL A 67 15.33 -12.26 -13.30
N ALA A 68 14.82 -11.18 -13.92
CA ALA A 68 15.30 -10.69 -15.20
C ALA A 68 16.80 -10.34 -15.18
N LEU A 69 17.21 -9.53 -14.18
CA LEU A 69 18.63 -9.19 -14.02
C LEU A 69 19.50 -10.42 -13.73
N SER A 70 18.99 -11.36 -12.91
CA SER A 70 19.70 -12.61 -12.62
C SER A 70 19.86 -13.48 -13.85
N ALA A 71 18.83 -13.59 -14.69
CA ALA A 71 18.83 -14.30 -15.95
C ALA A 71 19.89 -13.72 -16.92
N ALA A 72 19.91 -12.41 -17.08
CA ALA A 72 20.91 -11.73 -17.91
C ALA A 72 22.35 -12.00 -17.42
N ARG A 73 22.58 -11.98 -16.12
CA ARG A 73 23.90 -12.20 -15.52
C ARG A 73 24.39 -13.66 -15.57
N LEU A 74 23.48 -14.61 -15.44
CA LEU A 74 23.79 -16.04 -15.47
C LEU A 74 23.76 -16.62 -16.90
N GLY A 75 23.40 -15.82 -17.89
CA GLY A 75 23.19 -16.30 -19.25
C GLY A 75 22.02 -17.28 -19.39
N CYS A 76 21.06 -17.25 -18.46
CA CYS A 76 19.93 -18.16 -18.37
C CYS A 76 18.72 -17.58 -19.10
N PRO A 77 18.03 -18.34 -19.98
CA PRO A 77 16.75 -17.92 -20.51
C PRO A 77 15.72 -17.76 -19.39
N ALA A 78 14.86 -16.75 -19.48
CA ALA A 78 13.79 -16.56 -18.50
C ALA A 78 12.49 -16.11 -19.15
N VAL A 79 11.37 -16.62 -18.64
CA VAL A 79 10.03 -16.17 -18.98
C VAL A 79 9.46 -15.45 -17.77
N ILE A 80 8.96 -14.23 -17.97
CA ILE A 80 8.29 -13.46 -16.92
C ILE A 80 6.84 -13.26 -17.34
N VAL A 81 5.93 -13.86 -16.59
CA VAL A 81 4.48 -13.70 -16.80
C VAL A 81 3.97 -12.60 -15.91
N MET A 82 3.30 -11.61 -16.51
CA MET A 82 2.78 -10.42 -15.84
C MET A 82 1.31 -10.24 -16.21
N PRO A 83 0.44 -9.75 -15.31
CA PRO A 83 -0.90 -9.33 -15.68
C PRO A 83 -0.89 -8.27 -16.79
N VAL A 84 -1.94 -8.22 -17.62
CA VAL A 84 -2.08 -7.20 -18.66
C VAL A 84 -2.31 -5.80 -18.08
N THR A 85 -2.74 -5.73 -16.82
CA THR A 85 -2.92 -4.50 -16.05
C THR A 85 -1.61 -3.88 -15.58
N THR A 86 -0.48 -4.60 -15.74
CA THR A 86 0.83 -4.13 -15.29
C THR A 86 1.23 -2.84 -16.01
N PRO A 87 1.57 -1.76 -15.26
CA PRO A 87 2.02 -0.51 -15.85
C PRO A 87 3.20 -0.71 -16.78
N ARG A 88 3.17 -0.02 -17.93
CA ARG A 88 4.18 -0.15 -18.97
C ARG A 88 5.61 0.08 -18.45
N VAL A 89 5.79 1.02 -17.54
CA VAL A 89 7.08 1.32 -16.91
C VAL A 89 7.70 0.09 -16.22
N LYS A 90 6.86 -0.74 -15.55
CA LYS A 90 7.32 -1.98 -14.90
C LYS A 90 7.69 -3.06 -15.93
N VAL A 91 6.90 -3.19 -17.01
CA VAL A 91 7.18 -4.11 -18.13
C VAL A 91 8.49 -3.72 -18.81
N ASP A 92 8.68 -2.45 -19.10
CA ASP A 92 9.88 -1.94 -19.76
C ASP A 92 11.13 -2.09 -18.87
N ALA A 93 11.01 -1.91 -17.55
CA ALA A 93 12.09 -2.18 -16.61
C ALA A 93 12.53 -3.65 -16.62
N VAL A 94 11.60 -4.60 -16.66
CA VAL A 94 11.91 -6.03 -16.76
C VAL A 94 12.67 -6.33 -18.05
N ARG A 95 12.22 -5.79 -19.19
CA ARG A 95 12.90 -5.92 -20.48
C ARG A 95 14.31 -5.31 -20.47
N ALA A 96 14.45 -4.13 -19.90
CA ALA A 96 15.74 -3.44 -19.79
C ALA A 96 16.75 -4.23 -18.94
N PHE A 97 16.34 -4.79 -17.81
CA PHE A 97 17.23 -5.60 -16.96
C PHE A 97 17.56 -6.96 -17.56
N GLY A 98 16.62 -7.59 -18.23
CA GLY A 98 16.76 -8.94 -18.79
C GLY A 98 17.43 -8.98 -20.16
N GLY A 99 17.27 -7.91 -20.94
CA GLY A 99 17.75 -7.87 -22.33
C GLY A 99 17.17 -9.00 -23.17
N PRO A 100 17.93 -9.54 -24.14
CA PRO A 100 17.44 -10.56 -25.07
C PRO A 100 17.21 -11.94 -24.42
N ARG A 101 17.57 -12.12 -23.18
CA ARG A 101 17.40 -13.37 -22.43
C ARG A 101 16.02 -13.53 -21.79
N VAL A 102 15.20 -12.47 -21.79
CA VAL A 102 13.92 -12.45 -21.08
C VAL A 102 12.78 -12.28 -22.05
N GLU A 103 11.89 -13.28 -22.06
CA GLU A 103 10.58 -13.24 -22.70
C GLU A 103 9.57 -12.70 -21.68
N VAL A 104 8.83 -11.63 -22.00
CA VAL A 104 7.72 -11.12 -21.19
C VAL A 104 6.40 -11.55 -21.80
N VAL A 105 5.59 -12.27 -21.03
CA VAL A 105 4.25 -12.72 -21.41
C VAL A 105 3.23 -11.94 -20.58
N LEU A 106 2.35 -11.18 -21.24
CA LEU A 106 1.23 -10.49 -20.59
C LEU A 106 0.00 -11.37 -20.65
N HIS A 107 -0.57 -11.74 -19.49
CA HIS A 107 -1.71 -12.66 -19.43
C HIS A 107 -2.59 -12.43 -18.18
N GLY A 108 -3.91 -12.40 -18.39
CA GLY A 108 -4.92 -12.23 -17.34
C GLY A 108 -4.92 -10.86 -16.71
N ASP A 109 -5.85 -10.63 -15.80
CA ASP A 109 -6.04 -9.35 -15.12
C ASP A 109 -5.43 -9.34 -13.71
N SER A 110 -5.13 -10.52 -13.15
CA SER A 110 -4.66 -10.70 -11.78
C SER A 110 -3.33 -11.46 -11.70
N TYR A 111 -2.69 -11.38 -10.51
CA TYR A 111 -1.54 -12.22 -10.20
C TYR A 111 -1.86 -13.72 -10.34
N SER A 112 -3.05 -14.15 -9.91
CA SER A 112 -3.46 -15.56 -9.99
C SER A 112 -3.54 -16.07 -11.43
N ASP A 113 -4.03 -15.24 -12.36
CA ASP A 113 -4.07 -15.58 -13.79
C ASP A 113 -2.66 -15.71 -14.36
N ALA A 114 -1.80 -14.74 -14.03
CA ALA A 114 -0.39 -14.77 -14.45
C ALA A 114 0.34 -16.00 -13.87
N GLN A 115 0.07 -16.38 -12.61
CA GLN A 115 0.63 -17.56 -11.97
C GLN A 115 0.18 -18.85 -12.68
N THR A 116 -1.12 -19.01 -12.92
CA THR A 116 -1.67 -20.18 -13.65
C THR A 116 -1.02 -20.31 -15.02
N ARG A 117 -0.89 -19.19 -15.75
CA ARG A 117 -0.22 -19.19 -17.06
C ARG A 117 1.26 -19.53 -16.96
N ALA A 118 1.94 -19.07 -15.93
CA ALA A 118 3.33 -19.41 -15.69
C ALA A 118 3.51 -20.93 -15.43
N ASP A 119 2.60 -21.54 -14.66
CA ASP A 119 2.63 -22.98 -14.37
C ASP A 119 2.41 -23.82 -15.64
N GLU A 120 1.48 -23.41 -16.53
CA GLU A 120 1.27 -24.04 -17.85
C GLU A 120 2.53 -23.97 -18.72
N ILE A 121 3.15 -22.79 -18.82
CA ILE A 121 4.36 -22.59 -19.61
C ILE A 121 5.52 -23.39 -19.00
N ALA A 122 5.66 -23.40 -17.67
CA ALA A 122 6.67 -24.17 -16.97
C ALA A 122 6.58 -25.67 -17.30
N ALA A 123 5.39 -26.23 -17.24
CA ALA A 123 5.12 -27.62 -17.55
C ALA A 123 5.41 -27.94 -19.04
N ALA A 124 4.96 -27.09 -19.96
CA ALA A 124 5.13 -27.30 -21.38
C ALA A 124 6.57 -27.19 -21.86
N ARG A 125 7.37 -26.29 -21.25
CA ARG A 125 8.75 -25.99 -21.69
C ARG A 125 9.81 -26.58 -20.74
N GLY A 126 9.43 -27.25 -19.63
CA GLY A 126 10.34 -27.79 -18.63
C GLY A 126 11.16 -26.71 -17.89
N LEU A 127 10.55 -25.54 -17.67
CA LEU A 127 11.20 -24.43 -16.99
C LEU A 127 11.08 -24.56 -15.47
N VAL A 128 12.09 -24.07 -14.73
CA VAL A 128 12.06 -24.03 -13.28
C VAL A 128 11.36 -22.76 -12.82
N PHE A 129 10.30 -22.92 -12.02
CA PHE A 129 9.64 -21.80 -11.38
C PHE A 129 10.51 -21.20 -10.28
N VAL A 130 10.76 -19.89 -10.33
CA VAL A 130 11.48 -19.14 -9.29
C VAL A 130 10.44 -18.44 -8.42
N HIS A 131 10.16 -19.06 -7.25
CA HIS A 131 9.15 -18.56 -6.33
C HIS A 131 9.55 -17.21 -5.71
N PRO A 132 8.62 -16.23 -5.56
CA PRO A 132 8.97 -14.89 -5.06
C PRO A 132 9.36 -14.84 -3.56
N PHE A 133 9.07 -15.89 -2.76
CA PHE A 133 9.34 -15.92 -1.33
C PHE A 133 9.39 -17.31 -0.70
N ASP A 134 8.64 -18.33 -1.18
CA ASP A 134 8.50 -19.63 -0.53
C ASP A 134 9.39 -20.70 -1.18
N ASP A 135 10.68 -20.46 -1.15
CA ASP A 135 11.73 -21.37 -1.64
C ASP A 135 12.96 -21.22 -0.72
N PRO A 136 13.52 -22.32 -0.20
CA PRO A 136 14.66 -22.27 0.74
C PRO A 136 15.86 -21.50 0.19
N ASP A 137 16.19 -21.63 -1.09
CA ASP A 137 17.31 -20.92 -1.70
C ASP A 137 17.00 -19.43 -1.88
N VAL A 138 15.73 -19.07 -2.15
CA VAL A 138 15.29 -17.67 -2.17
C VAL A 138 15.38 -17.08 -0.77
N ILE A 139 14.85 -17.75 0.25
CA ILE A 139 14.93 -17.34 1.66
C ILE A 139 16.38 -17.14 2.10
N ALA A 140 17.26 -18.10 1.80
CA ALA A 140 18.69 -18.02 2.14
C ALA A 140 19.37 -16.80 1.46
N GLY A 141 19.02 -16.51 0.21
CA GLY A 141 19.50 -15.31 -0.48
C GLY A 141 19.07 -14.02 0.22
N GLN A 142 17.83 -13.96 0.71
CA GLN A 142 17.32 -12.80 1.48
C GLN A 142 18.00 -12.69 2.85
N GLY A 143 18.40 -13.81 3.47
CA GLY A 143 19.13 -13.85 4.73
C GLY A 143 20.46 -13.10 4.69
N THR A 144 21.04 -12.89 3.51
CA THR A 144 22.25 -12.07 3.36
C THR A 144 22.06 -10.63 3.80
N VAL A 145 20.82 -10.12 3.85
CA VAL A 145 20.50 -8.80 4.43
C VAL A 145 20.83 -8.80 5.92
N GLY A 146 20.38 -9.82 6.66
CA GLY A 146 20.70 -9.97 8.10
C GLY A 146 22.19 -10.13 8.34
N MET A 147 22.88 -10.89 7.49
CA MET A 147 24.35 -11.03 7.55
C MET A 147 25.04 -9.66 7.44
N GLU A 148 24.64 -8.84 6.47
CA GLU A 148 25.24 -7.53 6.25
C GLU A 148 24.92 -6.56 7.40
N ILE A 149 23.71 -6.62 7.98
CA ILE A 149 23.34 -5.81 9.16
C ILE A 149 24.29 -6.12 10.32
N LEU A 150 24.43 -7.39 10.70
CA LEU A 150 25.29 -7.78 11.83
C LEU A 150 26.78 -7.48 11.58
N ARG A 151 27.23 -7.57 10.34
CA ARG A 151 28.61 -7.26 9.98
C ARG A 151 28.92 -5.77 10.05
N ARG A 152 27.98 -4.92 9.61
CA ARG A 152 28.15 -3.47 9.62
C ARG A 152 27.88 -2.83 10.99
N HIS A 153 27.09 -3.48 11.82
CA HIS A 153 26.80 -3.03 13.18
C HIS A 153 27.05 -4.16 14.19
N PRO A 154 28.31 -4.37 14.61
CA PRO A 154 28.64 -5.40 15.58
C PRO A 154 28.25 -5.03 17.02
N GLY A 155 27.87 -3.76 17.26
CA GLY A 155 27.45 -3.24 18.56
C GLY A 155 26.07 -3.74 19.02
N PRO A 156 25.57 -3.24 20.15
CA PRO A 156 24.23 -3.54 20.63
C PRO A 156 23.16 -3.15 19.58
N LEU A 157 22.21 -4.04 19.35
CA LEU A 157 21.08 -3.85 18.44
C LEU A 157 19.83 -4.41 19.09
N ASP A 158 18.82 -3.59 19.30
CA ASP A 158 17.62 -3.95 20.04
C ASP A 158 16.59 -4.65 19.13
N ALA A 159 16.35 -4.09 17.94
CA ALA A 159 15.38 -4.69 17.02
C ALA A 159 15.71 -4.41 15.53
N VAL A 160 15.25 -5.34 14.67
CA VAL A 160 15.25 -5.21 13.20
C VAL A 160 13.81 -5.27 12.70
N PHE A 161 13.37 -4.20 12.03
CA PHE A 161 12.04 -4.07 11.44
C PHE A 161 12.08 -4.47 9.96
N VAL A 162 11.20 -5.39 9.57
CA VAL A 162 11.23 -5.99 8.23
C VAL A 162 9.83 -5.98 7.61
N PRO A 163 9.65 -5.44 6.38
CA PRO A 163 8.38 -5.50 5.70
C PRO A 163 8.02 -6.93 5.31
N VAL A 164 6.74 -7.30 5.50
CA VAL A 164 6.27 -8.67 5.31
C VAL A 164 5.14 -8.73 4.29
N GLY A 165 5.42 -9.38 3.16
CA GLY A 165 4.40 -9.91 2.26
C GLY A 165 4.25 -11.42 2.46
N GLY A 166 4.79 -12.23 1.54
CA GLY A 166 4.80 -13.69 1.67
C GLY A 166 5.78 -14.27 2.70
N GLY A 167 6.63 -13.44 3.32
CA GLY A 167 7.51 -13.82 4.43
C GLY A 167 8.97 -14.12 4.06
N GLY A 168 9.36 -14.12 2.78
CA GLY A 168 10.71 -14.55 2.37
C GLY A 168 11.84 -13.71 2.93
N LEU A 169 11.69 -12.39 3.00
CA LEU A 169 12.72 -11.49 3.53
C LEU A 169 12.90 -11.68 5.04
N ILE A 170 11.81 -11.58 5.78
CA ILE A 170 11.86 -11.70 7.25
C ILE A 170 12.32 -13.08 7.69
N SER A 171 11.89 -14.15 7.01
CA SER A 171 12.35 -15.52 7.29
C SER A 171 13.85 -15.66 7.13
N GLY A 172 14.41 -15.11 6.05
CA GLY A 172 15.86 -15.14 5.82
C GLY A 172 16.64 -14.35 6.85
N ILE A 173 16.18 -13.13 7.17
CA ILE A 173 16.82 -12.28 8.19
C ILE A 173 16.72 -12.94 9.56
N ALA A 174 15.52 -13.40 9.96
CA ALA A 174 15.30 -14.05 11.26
C ALA A 174 16.16 -15.29 11.43
N ALA A 175 16.21 -16.17 10.42
CA ALA A 175 17.03 -17.38 10.47
C ALA A 175 18.52 -17.06 10.70
N TYR A 176 19.04 -16.04 10.02
CA TYR A 176 20.45 -15.66 10.18
C TYR A 176 20.73 -14.94 11.50
N VAL A 177 19.91 -13.94 11.84
CA VAL A 177 20.13 -13.11 13.03
C VAL A 177 19.92 -13.92 14.29
N LYS A 178 18.84 -14.68 14.43
CA LYS A 178 18.55 -15.49 15.62
C LYS A 178 19.56 -16.62 15.87
N ALA A 179 20.20 -17.13 14.80
CA ALA A 179 21.27 -18.11 14.94
C ALA A 179 22.55 -17.54 15.58
N LEU A 180 22.83 -16.25 15.43
CA LEU A 180 24.04 -15.59 15.88
C LEU A 180 23.82 -14.66 17.07
N ARG A 181 22.69 -13.95 17.08
CA ARG A 181 22.32 -12.93 18.06
C ARG A 181 20.83 -13.10 18.43
N PRO A 182 20.48 -14.15 19.18
CA PRO A 182 19.06 -14.46 19.50
C PRO A 182 18.36 -13.39 20.33
N GLU A 183 19.12 -12.53 21.01
CA GLU A 183 18.59 -11.41 21.79
C GLU A 183 18.01 -10.29 20.94
N ILE A 184 18.42 -10.15 19.68
CA ILE A 184 17.89 -9.10 18.78
C ILE A 184 16.45 -9.43 18.40
N ARG A 185 15.52 -8.52 18.64
CA ARG A 185 14.12 -8.68 18.24
C ARG A 185 13.97 -8.55 16.74
N ILE A 186 13.21 -9.46 16.14
CA ILE A 186 12.83 -9.42 14.73
C ILE A 186 11.35 -9.07 14.67
N VAL A 187 11.06 -7.87 14.18
CA VAL A 187 9.68 -7.33 14.11
C VAL A 187 9.25 -7.25 12.65
N GLY A 188 8.22 -8.03 12.31
CA GLY A 188 7.57 -7.93 11.00
C GLY A 188 6.64 -6.73 10.93
N VAL A 189 6.49 -6.14 9.75
CA VAL A 189 5.54 -5.04 9.53
C VAL A 189 4.66 -5.35 8.33
N GLN A 190 3.35 -5.26 8.53
CA GLN A 190 2.32 -5.41 7.48
C GLN A 190 1.36 -4.23 7.49
N THR A 191 0.65 -4.01 6.37
CA THR A 191 -0.50 -3.12 6.38
C THR A 191 -1.71 -3.83 6.99
N GLU A 192 -2.60 -3.07 7.62
CA GLU A 192 -3.83 -3.60 8.27
C GLU A 192 -4.73 -4.36 7.29
N ASP A 193 -4.74 -3.95 6.02
CA ASP A 193 -5.54 -4.52 4.93
C ASP A 193 -4.84 -5.67 4.17
N SER A 194 -3.61 -6.03 4.57
CA SER A 194 -2.83 -7.12 3.97
C SER A 194 -1.96 -7.85 5.01
N ASP A 195 -2.59 -8.32 6.10
CA ASP A 195 -1.97 -8.82 7.31
C ASP A 195 -1.94 -10.37 7.41
N ALA A 196 -1.77 -11.05 6.28
CA ALA A 196 -1.83 -12.52 6.20
C ALA A 196 -0.84 -13.23 7.17
N MET A 197 0.37 -12.70 7.38
CA MET A 197 1.34 -13.31 8.29
C MET A 197 0.91 -13.11 9.74
N ALA A 198 0.51 -11.91 10.13
CA ALA A 198 0.05 -11.61 11.48
C ALA A 198 -1.12 -12.53 11.88
N ARG A 199 -2.17 -12.59 11.05
CA ARG A 199 -3.32 -13.51 11.28
C ARG A 199 -2.91 -14.98 11.29
N SER A 200 -1.95 -15.36 10.47
CA SER A 200 -1.48 -16.74 10.43
C SER A 200 -0.75 -17.13 11.71
N LEU A 201 0.07 -16.25 12.25
CA LEU A 201 0.78 -16.45 13.52
C LEU A 201 -0.21 -16.48 14.70
N GLU A 202 -1.16 -15.57 14.74
CA GLU A 202 -2.23 -15.55 15.75
C GLU A 202 -3.09 -16.83 15.72
N ALA A 203 -3.40 -17.33 14.52
CA ALA A 203 -4.19 -18.54 14.34
C ALA A 203 -3.40 -19.85 14.49
N GLY A 204 -2.08 -19.81 14.60
CA GLY A 204 -1.20 -20.97 14.60
C GLY A 204 -1.20 -21.80 13.29
N ARG A 205 -1.81 -21.27 12.22
CA ARG A 205 -1.93 -21.92 10.89
C ARG A 205 -2.00 -20.86 9.81
N ARG A 206 -1.62 -21.22 8.57
CA ARG A 206 -1.73 -20.29 7.45
C ARG A 206 -3.17 -19.89 7.16
N VAL A 207 -3.45 -18.60 7.19
CA VAL A 207 -4.74 -17.98 6.86
C VAL A 207 -4.69 -17.44 5.43
N THR A 208 -5.80 -17.58 4.70
CA THR A 208 -5.98 -16.97 3.38
C THR A 208 -6.95 -15.79 3.52
N LEU A 209 -6.48 -14.59 3.19
CA LEU A 209 -7.33 -13.39 3.19
C LEU A 209 -8.33 -13.44 2.04
N THR A 210 -9.54 -12.96 2.28
CA THR A 210 -10.55 -12.77 1.22
C THR A 210 -10.11 -11.68 0.26
N ASP A 211 -9.64 -10.57 0.81
CA ASP A 211 -9.21 -9.38 0.09
C ASP A 211 -7.85 -8.90 0.61
N VAL A 212 -7.12 -8.15 -0.20
CA VAL A 212 -5.85 -7.51 0.17
C VAL A 212 -5.84 -6.08 -0.34
N GLY A 213 -5.34 -5.17 0.50
CA GLY A 213 -5.12 -3.80 0.10
C GLY A 213 -4.00 -3.66 -0.92
N LEU A 214 -4.19 -2.80 -1.91
CA LEU A 214 -3.26 -2.64 -3.02
C LEU A 214 -2.32 -1.44 -2.86
N PHE A 215 -2.45 -0.68 -1.76
CA PHE A 215 -1.58 0.48 -1.54
C PHE A 215 -0.12 0.04 -1.41
N SER A 216 0.16 -1.05 -0.70
CA SER A 216 1.49 -1.65 -0.58
C SER A 216 1.59 -2.90 -1.46
N ASP A 217 1.52 -2.72 -2.80
CA ASP A 217 1.46 -3.81 -3.79
C ASP A 217 2.60 -4.82 -3.67
N GLY A 218 3.82 -4.37 -3.30
CA GLY A 218 4.97 -5.24 -3.07
C GLY A 218 4.80 -6.23 -1.89
N THR A 219 3.85 -6.01 -0.98
CA THR A 219 3.53 -6.85 0.17
C THR A 219 2.10 -7.37 0.18
N ALA A 220 1.29 -7.08 -0.83
CA ALA A 220 -0.10 -7.51 -0.96
C ALA A 220 -0.17 -9.02 -1.28
N VAL A 221 -0.18 -9.86 -0.25
CA VAL A 221 -0.18 -11.33 -0.36
C VAL A 221 -1.36 -11.92 0.40
N ARG A 222 -2.24 -12.63 -0.31
CA ARG A 222 -3.43 -13.26 0.28
C ARG A 222 -3.10 -14.42 1.23
N ARG A 223 -2.00 -15.13 0.97
CA ARG A 223 -1.58 -16.28 1.78
C ARG A 223 -0.06 -16.37 1.81
N VAL A 224 0.50 -16.45 3.00
CA VAL A 224 1.93 -16.62 3.23
C VAL A 224 2.43 -18.00 2.78
N GLY A 225 3.73 -18.13 2.54
CA GLY A 225 4.34 -19.39 2.18
C GLY A 225 4.28 -20.42 3.32
N GLU A 226 4.52 -21.67 2.99
CA GLU A 226 4.55 -22.75 3.98
C GLU A 226 5.85 -22.70 4.80
N GLU A 227 6.95 -22.66 4.11
CA GLU A 227 8.28 -22.60 4.74
C GLU A 227 8.48 -21.25 5.44
N THR A 228 8.03 -20.14 4.82
CA THR A 228 8.13 -18.83 5.45
C THR A 228 7.28 -18.73 6.71
N PHE A 229 6.07 -19.29 6.74
CA PHE A 229 5.24 -19.36 7.95
C PHE A 229 5.91 -20.19 9.05
N ARG A 230 6.47 -21.37 8.71
CA ARG A 230 7.18 -22.21 9.66
C ARG A 230 8.32 -21.45 10.34
N ILE A 231 9.17 -20.77 9.55
CA ILE A 231 10.29 -20.00 10.07
C ILE A 231 9.82 -18.80 10.90
N CYS A 232 8.83 -18.04 10.41
CA CYS A 232 8.31 -16.88 11.13
C CYS A 232 7.70 -17.27 12.47
N ARG A 233 6.94 -18.36 12.54
CA ARG A 233 6.33 -18.85 13.78
C ARG A 233 7.38 -19.13 14.86
N ASP A 234 8.54 -19.66 14.47
CA ASP A 234 9.55 -20.10 15.39
C ASP A 234 10.57 -19.00 15.75
N LEU A 235 10.77 -17.98 14.88
CA LEU A 235 11.89 -17.05 14.99
C LEU A 235 11.51 -15.56 14.96
N VAL A 236 10.29 -15.18 14.60
CA VAL A 236 9.83 -13.79 14.58
C VAL A 236 9.18 -13.47 15.92
N ASP A 237 9.63 -12.39 16.55
CA ASP A 237 9.15 -12.03 17.90
C ASP A 237 7.76 -11.38 17.85
N GLU A 238 7.48 -10.61 16.80
CA GLU A 238 6.22 -9.88 16.66
C GLU A 238 5.96 -9.49 15.21
N VAL A 239 4.68 -9.32 14.84
CA VAL A 239 4.25 -8.65 13.60
C VAL A 239 3.31 -7.50 13.94
N VAL A 240 3.73 -6.28 13.64
CA VAL A 240 2.93 -5.06 13.82
C VAL A 240 2.19 -4.70 12.53
N ARG A 241 1.04 -4.05 12.69
CA ARG A 241 0.21 -3.57 11.59
C ARG A 241 0.24 -2.05 11.54
N VAL A 242 0.24 -1.49 10.34
CA VAL A 242 0.25 -0.05 10.09
C VAL A 242 -0.79 0.32 9.02
N ASP A 243 -1.35 1.50 9.12
CA ASP A 243 -2.24 2.07 8.11
C ASP A 243 -1.46 2.69 6.94
N ALA A 244 -2.19 3.04 5.88
CA ALA A 244 -1.60 3.62 4.68
C ALA A 244 -1.03 5.04 4.91
N ASP A 245 -1.59 5.79 5.84
CA ASP A 245 -1.15 7.16 6.14
C ASP A 245 0.18 7.14 6.87
N SER A 246 0.36 6.22 7.81
CA SER A 246 1.64 5.95 8.49
C SER A 246 2.74 5.55 7.50
N VAL A 247 2.38 4.76 6.47
CA VAL A 247 3.33 4.39 5.40
C VAL A 247 3.70 5.62 4.56
N CYS A 248 2.75 6.49 4.21
CA CYS A 248 3.02 7.73 3.49
C CYS A 248 3.95 8.66 4.30
N ALA A 249 3.69 8.81 5.59
CA ALA A 249 4.55 9.54 6.49
C ALA A 249 5.98 8.95 6.54
N ALA A 250 6.11 7.63 6.57
CA ALA A 250 7.42 6.97 6.56
C ALA A 250 8.19 7.18 5.23
N ILE A 251 7.48 7.22 4.09
CA ILE A 251 8.12 7.57 2.79
C ILE A 251 8.69 8.99 2.85
N LYS A 252 7.92 9.94 3.39
CA LYS A 252 8.36 11.33 3.58
C LYS A 252 9.59 11.40 4.50
N ASP A 253 9.55 10.71 5.64
CA ASP A 253 10.65 10.66 6.61
C ASP A 253 11.95 10.18 5.97
N VAL A 254 11.90 9.08 5.22
CA VAL A 254 13.07 8.55 4.53
C VAL A 254 13.55 9.53 3.45
N PHE A 255 12.64 10.17 2.72
CA PHE A 255 13.01 11.19 1.74
C PHE A 255 13.72 12.39 2.40
N GLU A 256 13.24 12.85 3.54
CA GLU A 256 13.87 13.95 4.29
C GLU A 256 15.29 13.59 4.75
N ASP A 257 15.51 12.37 5.22
CA ASP A 257 16.81 11.90 5.70
C ASP A 257 17.79 11.54 4.55
N THR A 258 17.31 10.95 3.46
CA THR A 258 18.18 10.31 2.46
C THR A 258 18.06 10.87 1.04
N ARG A 259 17.03 11.67 0.75
CA ARG A 259 16.62 12.10 -0.60
C ARG A 259 16.20 10.95 -1.52
N SER A 260 15.97 9.75 -0.98
CA SER A 260 15.44 8.61 -1.72
C SER A 260 13.95 8.46 -1.47
N ILE A 261 13.20 8.09 -2.52
CA ILE A 261 11.77 7.86 -2.43
C ILE A 261 11.53 6.35 -2.44
N LEU A 262 11.12 5.80 -1.30
CA LEU A 262 10.77 4.40 -1.19
C LEU A 262 9.38 4.13 -1.78
N GLU A 263 9.17 2.93 -2.31
CA GLU A 263 7.82 2.43 -2.56
C GLU A 263 7.09 2.13 -1.24
N PRO A 264 5.74 2.09 -1.21
CA PRO A 264 5.01 1.82 0.04
C PRO A 264 5.50 0.56 0.77
N ALA A 265 5.72 -0.55 0.06
CA ALA A 265 6.28 -1.77 0.64
C ALA A 265 7.69 -1.57 1.23
N GLY A 266 8.48 -0.67 0.63
CA GLY A 266 9.83 -0.34 1.08
C GLY A 266 9.86 0.44 2.39
N ALA A 267 8.83 1.25 2.66
CA ALA A 267 8.73 2.13 3.82
C ALA A 267 8.03 1.50 5.03
N LEU A 268 7.39 0.33 4.86
CA LEU A 268 6.63 -0.34 5.92
C LEU A 268 7.44 -0.51 7.22
N SER A 269 8.70 -0.92 7.10
CA SER A 269 9.57 -1.13 8.25
C SER A 269 9.75 0.15 9.09
N VAL A 270 9.85 1.30 8.43
CA VAL A 270 9.98 2.60 9.10
C VAL A 270 8.66 2.99 9.77
N ALA A 271 7.52 2.80 9.11
CA ALA A 271 6.21 3.04 9.69
C ALA A 271 5.99 2.20 10.96
N GLY A 272 6.29 0.89 10.86
CA GLY A 272 6.18 -0.02 12.00
C GLY A 272 7.15 0.30 13.14
N LEU A 273 8.38 0.72 12.83
CA LEU A 273 9.35 1.16 13.82
C LEU A 273 8.85 2.36 14.61
N LYS A 274 8.31 3.37 13.94
CA LYS A 274 7.76 4.57 14.59
C LYS A 274 6.65 4.22 15.59
N GLY A 275 5.63 3.50 15.12
CA GLY A 275 4.50 3.09 15.97
C GLY A 275 4.92 2.14 17.11
N TRP A 276 5.89 1.26 16.86
CA TRP A 276 6.42 0.37 17.87
C TRP A 276 7.18 1.11 18.97
N VAL A 277 8.04 2.07 18.63
CA VAL A 277 8.77 2.91 19.60
C VAL A 277 7.81 3.70 20.47
N GLU A 278 6.77 4.27 19.88
CA GLU A 278 5.73 5.02 20.61
C GLU A 278 4.97 4.10 21.58
N ARG A 279 4.53 2.93 21.13
CA ARG A 279 3.81 1.93 21.95
C ARG A 279 4.66 1.41 23.12
N GLU A 280 5.92 1.09 22.86
CA GLU A 280 6.84 0.57 23.92
C GLU A 280 7.37 1.69 24.84
N GLY A 281 7.17 2.95 24.48
CA GLY A 281 7.76 4.07 25.22
C GLY A 281 9.28 4.08 25.22
N LEU A 282 9.92 3.44 24.24
CA LEU A 282 11.36 3.26 24.18
C LEU A 282 12.06 4.60 23.95
N ARG A 283 13.15 4.82 24.72
CA ARG A 283 14.09 5.92 24.51
C ARG A 283 15.51 5.38 24.59
N GLY A 284 16.36 5.82 23.67
CA GLY A 284 17.70 5.23 23.50
C GLY A 284 17.63 3.90 22.75
N GLY A 285 18.75 3.20 22.68
CA GLY A 285 18.86 1.95 21.93
C GLY A 285 19.08 2.16 20.43
N THR A 286 19.39 1.06 19.73
CA THR A 286 19.67 1.04 18.30
C THR A 286 18.65 0.15 17.57
N LEU A 287 18.02 0.70 16.55
CA LEU A 287 16.96 0.05 15.76
C LEU A 287 17.36 0.07 14.27
N VAL A 288 17.08 -1.02 13.58
CA VAL A 288 17.30 -1.12 12.13
C VAL A 288 15.95 -1.26 11.43
N ALA A 289 15.70 -0.43 10.43
CA ALA A 289 14.59 -0.61 9.49
C ALA A 289 15.13 -1.00 8.10
N VAL A 290 14.54 -2.03 7.48
CA VAL A 290 14.93 -2.46 6.14
C VAL A 290 14.16 -1.67 5.09
N ALA A 291 14.80 -0.70 4.45
CA ALA A 291 14.30 0.03 3.29
C ALA A 291 14.32 -0.90 2.06
N SER A 292 13.25 -1.67 1.89
CA SER A 292 13.28 -2.89 1.08
C SER A 292 13.17 -2.68 -0.43
N GLY A 293 12.69 -1.50 -0.87
CA GLY A 293 12.58 -1.19 -2.30
C GLY A 293 12.09 0.23 -2.61
N ALA A 294 12.33 0.66 -3.86
CA ALA A 294 11.99 1.98 -4.39
C ALA A 294 11.34 1.95 -5.79
N ASN A 295 10.77 0.81 -6.22
CA ASN A 295 10.15 0.67 -7.54
C ASN A 295 8.73 1.27 -7.59
N MET A 296 8.60 2.52 -7.19
CA MET A 296 7.34 3.25 -7.18
C MET A 296 7.07 3.94 -8.53
N ASN A 297 5.81 3.92 -8.98
CA ASN A 297 5.37 4.78 -10.06
C ASN A 297 5.35 6.24 -9.59
N PHE A 298 5.86 7.14 -10.44
CA PHE A 298 5.94 8.56 -10.12
C PHE A 298 4.57 9.19 -9.80
N ASP A 299 3.50 8.74 -10.48
CA ASP A 299 2.13 9.23 -10.25
C ASP A 299 1.61 8.96 -8.82
N ARG A 300 2.15 7.94 -8.14
CA ARG A 300 1.81 7.65 -6.73
C ARG A 300 2.32 8.69 -5.75
N LEU A 301 3.34 9.47 -6.11
CA LEU A 301 3.87 10.52 -5.25
C LEU A 301 2.83 11.54 -4.84
N ARG A 302 1.86 11.80 -5.72
CA ARG A 302 0.75 12.70 -5.40
C ARG A 302 -0.06 12.19 -4.20
N VAL A 303 -0.44 10.91 -4.21
CA VAL A 303 -1.18 10.28 -3.12
C VAL A 303 -0.35 10.26 -1.84
N VAL A 304 0.94 9.93 -1.95
CA VAL A 304 1.86 9.93 -0.81
C VAL A 304 1.95 11.32 -0.18
N ALA A 305 2.14 12.36 -0.99
CA ALA A 305 2.26 13.74 -0.51
C ALA A 305 0.98 14.23 0.18
N GLU A 306 -0.19 13.86 -0.36
CA GLU A 306 -1.48 14.24 0.23
C GLU A 306 -1.79 13.53 1.55
N ARG A 307 -1.26 12.33 1.78
CA ARG A 307 -1.54 11.49 2.98
C ARG A 307 -0.44 11.55 4.03
N ALA A 308 0.75 12.00 3.68
CA ALA A 308 1.87 12.02 4.62
C ALA A 308 1.61 12.93 5.84
N GLU A 309 0.97 14.08 5.64
CA GLU A 309 0.63 14.99 6.73
C GLU A 309 -0.42 14.41 7.69
N LEU A 310 -1.38 13.62 7.17
CA LEU A 310 -2.35 12.88 7.98
C LEU A 310 -1.65 11.81 8.83
N GLY A 311 -0.76 11.03 8.21
CA GLY A 311 0.01 9.99 8.90
C GLY A 311 0.99 10.52 9.96
N GLU A 312 1.41 11.79 9.84
CA GLU A 312 2.18 12.49 10.87
C GLU A 312 1.30 13.12 11.97
N ALA A 313 -0.03 12.98 11.86
CA ALA A 313 -1.00 13.67 12.70
C ALA A 313 -0.78 15.20 12.73
N ARG A 314 -0.43 15.78 11.57
CA ARG A 314 -0.26 17.24 11.38
C ARG A 314 -1.42 17.90 10.66
N GLU A 315 -2.32 17.12 10.11
CA GLU A 315 -3.57 17.56 9.50
C GLU A 315 -4.73 16.77 10.06
N ALA A 316 -5.84 17.44 10.31
CA ALA A 316 -7.15 16.83 10.54
C ALA A 316 -8.13 17.35 9.50
N VAL A 317 -9.06 16.50 9.08
CA VAL A 317 -10.07 16.83 8.07
C VAL A 317 -11.45 16.80 8.72
N PHE A 318 -12.20 17.89 8.55
CA PHE A 318 -13.53 18.05 9.12
C PHE A 318 -14.58 18.39 8.07
N ALA A 319 -15.78 17.84 8.24
CA ALA A 319 -16.98 18.38 7.65
C ALA A 319 -17.68 19.26 8.68
N VAL A 320 -17.82 20.56 8.40
CA VAL A 320 -18.40 21.53 9.32
C VAL A 320 -19.65 22.14 8.69
N THR A 321 -20.76 22.11 9.42
CA THR A 321 -21.99 22.77 8.97
C THR A 321 -22.08 24.16 9.60
N VAL A 322 -22.20 25.19 8.75
CA VAL A 322 -22.35 26.57 9.18
C VAL A 322 -23.66 27.17 8.65
N PRO A 323 -24.26 28.16 9.29
CA PRO A 323 -25.38 28.91 8.72
C PRO A 323 -24.98 29.60 7.40
N GLU A 324 -25.84 29.58 6.39
CA GLU A 324 -25.61 30.29 5.11
C GLU A 324 -25.98 31.76 5.28
N GLU A 325 -25.18 32.47 6.05
CA GLU A 325 -25.37 33.91 6.34
C GLU A 325 -24.04 34.66 6.38
N ARG A 326 -24.11 35.96 6.19
CA ARG A 326 -22.89 36.79 6.24
C ARG A 326 -22.21 36.72 7.59
N GLY A 327 -20.90 36.55 7.56
CA GLY A 327 -20.05 36.47 8.76
C GLY A 327 -19.89 35.07 9.37
N SER A 328 -20.62 34.04 8.89
CA SER A 328 -20.48 32.66 9.40
C SER A 328 -19.07 32.11 9.24
N PHE A 329 -18.41 32.36 8.09
CA PHE A 329 -17.03 31.92 7.90
C PHE A 329 -16.06 32.65 8.80
N LEU A 330 -16.28 33.93 9.11
CA LEU A 330 -15.46 34.67 10.05
C LEU A 330 -15.56 34.07 11.46
N ARG A 331 -16.79 33.76 11.92
CA ARG A 331 -17.01 33.10 13.21
C ARG A 331 -16.36 31.71 13.24
N PHE A 332 -16.53 30.94 12.16
CA PHE A 332 -15.89 29.64 12.02
C PHE A 332 -14.35 29.75 12.13
N CYS A 333 -13.73 30.63 11.34
CA CYS A 333 -12.28 30.83 11.38
C CYS A 333 -11.78 31.31 12.76
N ALA A 334 -12.56 32.15 13.44
CA ALA A 334 -12.23 32.59 14.81
C ALA A 334 -12.24 31.43 15.81
N THR A 335 -13.09 30.42 15.60
CA THR A 335 -13.15 29.21 16.47
C THR A 335 -11.94 28.29 16.30
N LEU A 336 -11.21 28.38 15.18
CA LEU A 336 -10.00 27.59 14.96
C LEU A 336 -8.77 28.10 15.75
N ASP A 337 -8.90 29.18 16.48
CA ASP A 337 -7.89 29.71 17.41
C ASP A 337 -6.46 29.78 16.83
N GLY A 338 -6.35 30.28 15.60
CA GLY A 338 -5.07 30.45 14.91
C GLY A 338 -4.46 29.22 14.25
N HIS A 339 -5.14 28.07 14.29
CA HIS A 339 -4.71 26.90 13.52
C HIS A 339 -4.74 27.20 12.02
N GLY A 340 -3.70 26.76 11.30
CA GLY A 340 -3.63 26.90 9.84
C GLY A 340 -4.67 26.04 9.13
N ILE A 341 -5.37 26.60 8.15
CA ILE A 341 -6.25 25.85 7.27
C ILE A 341 -5.42 25.32 6.12
N THR A 342 -5.44 24.02 5.89
CA THR A 342 -4.72 23.35 4.81
C THR A 342 -5.60 23.13 3.58
N GLU A 343 -6.90 22.97 3.78
CA GLU A 343 -7.89 22.81 2.72
C GLU A 343 -9.23 23.42 3.13
N PHE A 344 -9.91 24.06 2.20
CA PHE A 344 -11.22 24.66 2.44
C PHE A 344 -12.08 24.55 1.20
N ASN A 345 -13.03 23.61 1.21
CA ASN A 345 -13.96 23.41 0.11
C ASN A 345 -15.39 23.76 0.54
N TYR A 346 -16.01 24.64 -0.23
CA TYR A 346 -17.37 25.11 -0.01
C TYR A 346 -18.10 25.25 -1.33
N ARG A 347 -19.38 24.87 -1.33
CA ARG A 347 -20.32 25.17 -2.41
C ARG A 347 -21.69 25.50 -1.83
N ILE A 348 -22.29 26.58 -2.32
CA ILE A 348 -23.67 26.94 -2.06
C ILE A 348 -24.60 25.85 -2.63
N ALA A 349 -25.33 25.19 -1.75
CA ALA A 349 -26.26 24.13 -2.14
C ALA A 349 -27.65 24.30 -1.54
N ASP A 350 -27.74 25.03 -0.42
CA ASP A 350 -28.98 25.30 0.32
C ASP A 350 -28.94 26.73 0.81
N GLY A 351 -30.11 27.39 0.89
CA GLY A 351 -30.22 28.78 1.33
C GLY A 351 -30.10 29.00 2.83
N SER A 352 -30.01 27.95 3.64
CA SER A 352 -29.99 28.02 5.09
C SER A 352 -28.70 27.46 5.75
N ARG A 353 -28.05 26.51 5.10
CA ARG A 353 -26.85 25.82 5.65
C ARG A 353 -25.81 25.59 4.58
N ALA A 354 -24.55 25.80 4.96
CA ALA A 354 -23.38 25.45 4.16
C ALA A 354 -22.62 24.29 4.81
N HIS A 355 -22.15 23.38 4.00
CA HIS A 355 -21.28 22.30 4.45
C HIS A 355 -19.86 22.56 3.93
N LEU A 356 -18.94 22.74 4.88
CA LEU A 356 -17.52 22.98 4.60
C LEU A 356 -16.76 21.67 4.70
N PHE A 357 -15.92 21.38 3.74
CA PHE A 357 -14.89 20.38 3.85
C PHE A 357 -13.58 21.11 4.14
N VAL A 358 -12.99 20.88 5.32
CA VAL A 358 -11.88 21.69 5.82
C VAL A 358 -10.75 20.79 6.32
N GLY A 359 -9.55 21.02 5.80
CA GLY A 359 -8.31 20.53 6.39
C GLY A 359 -7.76 21.56 7.36
N VAL A 360 -7.34 21.13 8.54
CA VAL A 360 -6.78 21.99 9.59
C VAL A 360 -5.46 21.43 10.06
N GLN A 361 -4.45 22.30 10.17
CA GLN A 361 -3.15 21.94 10.71
C GLN A 361 -3.27 21.69 12.21
N ILE A 362 -2.74 20.57 12.68
CA ILE A 362 -2.81 20.13 14.08
C ILE A 362 -1.42 19.77 14.62
N GLY A 363 -1.30 19.80 15.94
CA GLY A 363 -0.10 19.37 16.67
C GLY A 363 -0.12 17.91 17.12
N GLY A 364 -1.18 17.14 16.79
CA GLY A 364 -1.36 15.74 17.16
C GLY A 364 -2.84 15.36 17.24
N ARG A 365 -3.14 14.07 17.45
CA ARG A 365 -4.52 13.55 17.48
C ARG A 365 -5.40 14.16 18.57
N GLU A 366 -4.82 14.48 19.73
CA GLU A 366 -5.55 15.16 20.82
C GLU A 366 -5.98 16.57 20.43
N ASP A 367 -5.18 17.25 19.62
CA ASP A 367 -5.49 18.56 19.09
C ASP A 367 -6.67 18.52 18.11
N ALA A 368 -6.73 17.52 17.25
CA ALA A 368 -7.88 17.28 16.35
C ALA A 368 -9.19 17.13 17.14
N ALA A 369 -9.19 16.32 18.20
CA ALA A 369 -10.36 16.14 19.06
C ALA A 369 -10.78 17.47 19.72
N ARG A 370 -9.82 18.25 20.24
CA ARG A 370 -10.06 19.56 20.87
C ARG A 370 -10.67 20.57 19.88
N ILE A 371 -10.15 20.62 18.66
CA ILE A 371 -10.69 21.49 17.59
C ILE A 371 -12.13 21.08 17.26
N GLY A 372 -12.39 19.79 17.08
CA GLY A 372 -13.73 19.28 16.81
C GLY A 372 -14.72 19.63 17.93
N ASP A 373 -14.32 19.53 19.21
CA ASP A 373 -15.14 19.91 20.36
C ASP A 373 -15.37 21.43 20.42
N ALA A 374 -14.34 22.24 20.15
CA ALA A 374 -14.46 23.69 20.11
C ALA A 374 -15.45 24.17 19.01
N LEU A 375 -15.38 23.55 17.83
CA LEU A 375 -16.32 23.84 16.75
C LEU A 375 -17.76 23.49 17.14
N ARG A 376 -17.99 22.31 17.73
CA ARG A 376 -19.31 21.90 18.23
C ARG A 376 -19.83 22.84 19.32
N ALA A 377 -18.98 23.21 20.28
CA ALA A 377 -19.31 24.17 21.34
C ALA A 377 -19.61 25.58 20.77
N GLY A 378 -18.94 25.97 19.69
CA GLY A 378 -19.23 27.21 18.94
C GLY A 378 -20.52 27.19 18.13
N GLY A 379 -21.30 26.11 18.19
CA GLY A 379 -22.59 25.97 17.49
C GLY A 379 -22.46 25.46 16.05
N PHE A 380 -21.30 24.93 15.66
CA PHE A 380 -21.06 24.35 14.35
C PHE A 380 -21.10 22.81 14.40
N PRO A 381 -22.16 22.15 13.92
CA PRO A 381 -22.16 20.70 13.78
C PRO A 381 -20.93 20.26 12.98
N THR A 382 -20.11 19.40 13.59
CA THR A 382 -18.81 19.00 13.04
C THR A 382 -18.66 17.48 13.06
N LEU A 383 -18.28 16.92 11.89
CA LEU A 383 -17.91 15.51 11.71
C LEU A 383 -16.40 15.45 11.43
N ASP A 384 -15.71 14.63 12.21
CA ASP A 384 -14.30 14.31 11.95
C ASP A 384 -14.23 13.31 10.80
N LEU A 385 -13.50 13.66 9.76
CA LEU A 385 -13.29 12.87 8.54
C LEU A 385 -11.83 12.42 8.40
N THR A 386 -10.98 12.65 9.40
CA THR A 386 -9.54 12.39 9.35
C THR A 386 -9.24 10.93 9.02
N ASP A 387 -10.04 10.00 9.54
CA ASP A 387 -9.90 8.56 9.28
C ASP A 387 -10.89 8.03 8.21
N ASP A 388 -11.69 8.89 7.58
CA ASP A 388 -12.68 8.49 6.55
C ASP A 388 -12.02 8.34 5.18
N GLU A 389 -11.92 7.09 4.69
CA GLU A 389 -11.30 6.78 3.39
C GLU A 389 -12.03 7.38 2.20
N LEU A 390 -13.37 7.49 2.25
CA LEU A 390 -14.15 8.16 1.20
C LEU A 390 -13.77 9.65 1.11
N ALA A 391 -13.66 10.29 2.27
CA ALA A 391 -13.29 11.69 2.36
C ALA A 391 -11.87 11.92 1.83
N LYS A 392 -10.91 11.11 2.26
CA LYS A 392 -9.50 11.22 1.85
C LYS A 392 -9.27 10.96 0.37
N GLN A 393 -9.96 9.98 -0.22
CA GLN A 393 -9.71 9.54 -1.59
C GLN A 393 -10.54 10.29 -2.63
N HIS A 394 -11.74 10.72 -2.28
CA HIS A 394 -12.71 11.23 -3.24
C HIS A 394 -13.26 12.61 -2.90
N LEU A 395 -13.85 12.81 -1.72
CA LEU A 395 -14.50 14.06 -1.39
C LEU A 395 -13.55 15.24 -1.34
N ARG A 396 -12.31 15.01 -0.94
CA ARG A 396 -11.24 16.02 -0.93
C ARG A 396 -11.04 16.71 -2.29
N HIS A 397 -11.37 16.02 -3.38
CA HIS A 397 -11.19 16.52 -4.74
C HIS A 397 -12.50 16.90 -5.42
N MET A 398 -13.62 16.74 -4.70
CA MET A 398 -14.95 17.07 -5.20
C MET A 398 -15.47 18.31 -4.49
N ILE A 399 -15.72 19.36 -5.24
CA ILE A 399 -16.47 20.50 -4.74
C ILE A 399 -17.92 20.06 -4.59
N GLY A 400 -18.41 19.98 -3.35
CA GLY A 400 -19.70 19.44 -2.97
C GLY A 400 -20.82 19.81 -3.92
N GLY A 401 -21.59 18.83 -4.29
CA GLY A 401 -22.67 19.00 -5.24
C GLY A 401 -23.83 18.08 -4.90
N ARG A 402 -24.81 18.60 -4.13
CA ARG A 402 -26.13 18.01 -4.12
C ARG A 402 -26.76 18.23 -5.48
N SER A 403 -27.31 17.18 -6.06
CA SER A 403 -28.11 17.29 -7.26
C SER A 403 -29.60 17.14 -6.89
N SER A 404 -30.41 18.14 -7.13
CA SER A 404 -31.87 18.02 -7.00
C SER A 404 -32.49 17.06 -8.03
N ARG A 405 -31.67 16.54 -8.95
CA ARG A 405 -32.07 15.61 -10.00
C ARG A 405 -31.61 14.15 -9.71
N ALA A 406 -30.84 13.92 -8.65
CA ALA A 406 -30.43 12.59 -8.27
C ALA A 406 -31.50 11.97 -7.36
N HIS A 407 -32.44 11.24 -7.96
CA HIS A 407 -33.46 10.45 -7.26
C HIS A 407 -33.02 8.99 -7.27
N ASP A 408 -33.34 8.25 -6.20
CA ASP A 408 -32.99 6.81 -6.07
C ASP A 408 -31.51 6.53 -6.30
N GLU A 409 -30.63 7.43 -5.83
CA GLU A 409 -29.18 7.35 -6.01
C GLU A 409 -28.56 6.39 -5.01
N LEU A 410 -27.82 5.42 -5.52
CA LEU A 410 -26.91 4.57 -4.77
C LEU A 410 -25.48 5.02 -5.01
N LEU A 411 -24.68 5.10 -3.95
CA LEU A 411 -23.28 5.45 -4.05
C LEU A 411 -22.41 4.21 -3.83
N TYR A 412 -21.61 3.89 -4.84
CA TYR A 412 -20.68 2.75 -4.77
C TYR A 412 -19.26 3.17 -5.06
N ARG A 413 -18.34 2.57 -4.32
CA ARG A 413 -16.91 2.62 -4.60
C ARG A 413 -16.50 1.31 -5.24
N PHE A 414 -15.84 1.40 -6.43
CA PHE A 414 -15.37 0.25 -7.18
C PHE A 414 -13.86 0.25 -7.33
N GLU A 415 -13.28 -0.92 -7.51
CA GLU A 415 -11.90 -1.11 -7.96
C GLU A 415 -11.93 -1.67 -9.38
N PHE A 416 -11.56 -0.83 -10.36
CA PHE A 416 -11.49 -1.22 -11.76
C PHE A 416 -10.06 -1.65 -12.13
N PRO A 417 -9.89 -2.75 -12.89
CA PRO A 417 -8.59 -3.08 -13.44
C PRO A 417 -8.12 -1.97 -14.40
N GLU A 418 -6.88 -1.48 -14.22
CA GLU A 418 -6.29 -0.41 -15.03
C GLU A 418 -5.88 -0.94 -16.41
N ARG A 419 -6.88 -1.20 -17.25
CA ARG A 419 -6.70 -1.60 -18.63
C ARG A 419 -7.69 -0.95 -19.57
N PRO A 420 -7.33 -0.76 -20.86
CA PRO A 420 -8.29 -0.27 -21.85
C PRO A 420 -9.57 -1.10 -21.87
N GLY A 421 -10.71 -0.43 -21.90
CA GLY A 421 -12.01 -1.07 -21.97
C GLY A 421 -12.66 -1.46 -20.64
N ALA A 422 -12.01 -1.31 -19.48
CA ALA A 422 -12.61 -1.64 -18.18
C ALA A 422 -13.86 -0.78 -17.90
N LEU A 423 -13.80 0.53 -18.12
CA LEU A 423 -14.95 1.41 -18.01
C LEU A 423 -16.03 1.08 -19.04
N LEU A 424 -15.65 0.79 -20.29
CA LEU A 424 -16.63 0.42 -21.33
C LEU A 424 -17.38 -0.86 -20.95
N ARG A 425 -16.68 -1.86 -20.40
CA ARG A 425 -17.30 -3.09 -19.88
C ARG A 425 -18.30 -2.78 -18.77
N PHE A 426 -17.92 -1.93 -17.81
CA PHE A 426 -18.82 -1.49 -16.74
C PHE A 426 -20.08 -0.85 -17.33
N LEU A 427 -19.93 0.14 -18.20
CA LEU A 427 -21.04 0.86 -18.82
C LEU A 427 -21.93 -0.03 -19.68
N SER A 428 -21.35 -0.97 -20.42
CA SER A 428 -22.10 -1.87 -21.31
C SER A 428 -22.93 -2.93 -20.58
N GLN A 429 -22.62 -3.19 -19.31
CA GLN A 429 -23.38 -4.13 -18.48
C GLN A 429 -24.47 -3.44 -17.63
N MET A 430 -24.50 -2.10 -17.60
CA MET A 430 -25.53 -1.36 -16.89
C MET A 430 -26.89 -1.51 -17.60
N SER A 431 -27.95 -1.53 -16.79
CA SER A 431 -29.32 -1.44 -17.35
C SER A 431 -29.51 -0.09 -18.06
N PRO A 432 -30.20 -0.04 -19.20
CA PRO A 432 -30.50 1.21 -19.90
C PRO A 432 -31.41 2.15 -19.09
N ASN A 433 -32.08 1.62 -18.04
CA ASN A 433 -32.92 2.42 -17.14
C ASN A 433 -32.15 3.12 -16.03
N TRP A 434 -30.86 2.81 -15.87
CA TRP A 434 -30.03 3.42 -14.82
C TRP A 434 -29.24 4.59 -15.38
N ASN A 435 -29.11 5.63 -14.56
CA ASN A 435 -28.31 6.79 -14.90
C ASN A 435 -27.16 6.96 -13.90
N ILE A 436 -26.00 7.36 -14.39
CA ILE A 436 -24.90 7.77 -13.53
C ILE A 436 -25.14 9.22 -13.12
N SER A 437 -25.27 9.46 -11.83
CA SER A 437 -25.50 10.78 -11.23
C SER A 437 -24.20 11.39 -10.65
N LEU A 438 -23.22 10.55 -10.35
CA LEU A 438 -21.90 10.93 -9.90
C LEU A 438 -20.88 9.92 -10.45
N PHE A 439 -19.75 10.41 -10.89
CA PHE A 439 -18.61 9.58 -11.28
C PHE A 439 -17.32 10.31 -10.95
N HIS A 440 -16.53 9.70 -10.06
CA HIS A 440 -15.22 10.21 -9.73
C HIS A 440 -14.20 9.09 -9.89
N TYR A 441 -13.21 9.32 -10.73
CA TYR A 441 -12.12 8.41 -10.99
C TYR A 441 -10.79 9.14 -10.86
N ARG A 442 -9.84 8.47 -10.21
CA ARG A 442 -8.46 8.94 -10.12
C ARG A 442 -7.52 7.77 -10.36
N ASN A 443 -6.66 7.89 -11.38
CA ASN A 443 -5.57 6.95 -11.60
C ASN A 443 -4.46 7.21 -10.57
N GLU A 444 -4.19 6.24 -9.72
CA GLU A 444 -3.18 6.30 -8.66
C GLU A 444 -1.89 5.56 -9.05
N GLY A 445 -1.75 5.12 -10.33
CA GLY A 445 -0.60 4.36 -10.80
C GLY A 445 -0.52 2.93 -10.24
N ALA A 446 -1.64 2.42 -9.69
CA ALA A 446 -1.79 1.03 -9.26
C ALA A 446 -2.35 0.17 -10.40
N ASP A 447 -2.39 -1.16 -10.22
CA ASP A 447 -3.01 -2.09 -11.18
C ASP A 447 -4.54 -1.96 -11.22
N PHE A 448 -5.12 -1.27 -10.22
CA PHE A 448 -6.55 -1.01 -10.09
C PHE A 448 -6.79 0.47 -9.80
N GLY A 449 -7.75 1.05 -10.49
CA GLY A 449 -8.24 2.41 -10.27
C GLY A 449 -9.42 2.41 -9.30
N ARG A 450 -9.44 3.35 -8.38
CA ARG A 450 -10.54 3.54 -7.43
C ARG A 450 -11.55 4.54 -7.98
N ILE A 451 -12.80 4.10 -8.06
CA ILE A 451 -13.88 4.85 -8.70
C ILE A 451 -15.02 5.04 -7.72
N LEU A 452 -15.51 6.25 -7.59
CA LEU A 452 -16.75 6.56 -6.89
C LEU A 452 -17.85 6.81 -7.90
N VAL A 453 -18.94 6.04 -7.83
CA VAL A 453 -20.07 6.15 -8.76
C VAL A 453 -21.37 6.32 -7.99
N GLY A 454 -22.12 7.37 -8.31
CA GLY A 454 -23.52 7.49 -7.98
C GLY A 454 -24.36 6.93 -9.12
N ILE A 455 -25.24 5.98 -8.83
CA ILE A 455 -26.12 5.34 -9.83
C ILE A 455 -27.57 5.50 -9.38
N GLN A 456 -28.40 6.04 -10.26
CA GLN A 456 -29.83 6.12 -10.03
C GLN A 456 -30.46 4.77 -10.42
N VAL A 457 -30.93 4.04 -9.43
CA VAL A 457 -31.52 2.72 -9.60
C VAL A 457 -32.96 2.74 -9.06
N PRO A 458 -33.98 2.57 -9.92
CA PRO A 458 -35.36 2.46 -9.46
C PRO A 458 -35.53 1.34 -8.45
N GLY A 459 -36.31 1.55 -7.39
CA GLY A 459 -36.48 0.56 -6.30
C GLY A 459 -36.92 -0.81 -6.80
N ALA A 460 -37.70 -0.86 -7.88
CA ALA A 460 -38.14 -2.11 -8.52
C ALA A 460 -37.01 -2.90 -9.19
N GLU A 461 -35.85 -2.28 -9.46
CA GLU A 461 -34.69 -2.89 -10.14
C GLU A 461 -33.55 -3.25 -9.20
N MET A 462 -33.74 -3.17 -7.90
CA MET A 462 -32.69 -3.46 -6.90
C MET A 462 -32.12 -4.87 -6.99
N GLU A 463 -32.94 -5.87 -7.34
CA GLU A 463 -32.47 -7.26 -7.52
C GLU A 463 -31.62 -7.40 -8.79
N THR A 464 -32.04 -6.74 -9.88
CA THR A 464 -31.26 -6.66 -11.11
C THR A 464 -29.93 -5.97 -10.87
N PHE A 465 -29.91 -4.92 -10.04
CA PHE A 465 -28.70 -4.22 -9.66
C PHE A 465 -27.72 -5.10 -8.86
N ARG A 466 -28.22 -5.89 -7.91
CA ARG A 466 -27.37 -6.86 -7.19
C ARG A 466 -26.78 -7.93 -8.12
N THR A 467 -27.57 -8.38 -9.09
CA THR A 467 -27.11 -9.30 -10.14
C THR A 467 -26.04 -8.68 -11.00
N PHE A 468 -26.23 -7.42 -11.40
CA PHE A 468 -25.20 -6.64 -12.14
C PHE A 468 -23.88 -6.59 -11.35
N LEU A 469 -23.90 -6.22 -10.07
CA LEU A 469 -22.71 -6.15 -9.22
C LEU A 469 -21.96 -7.50 -9.16
N SER A 470 -22.70 -8.59 -9.02
CA SER A 470 -22.11 -9.94 -8.96
C SER A 470 -21.53 -10.38 -10.32
N THR A 471 -22.21 -10.05 -11.43
CA THR A 471 -21.81 -10.42 -12.80
C THR A 471 -20.61 -9.59 -13.27
N LEU A 472 -20.56 -8.31 -12.90
CA LEU A 472 -19.45 -7.41 -13.21
C LEU A 472 -18.14 -7.93 -12.60
N GLY A 473 -18.21 -8.49 -11.38
CA GLY A 473 -17.08 -9.12 -10.70
C GLY A 473 -15.97 -8.15 -10.27
N TYR A 474 -16.21 -6.84 -10.33
CA TYR A 474 -15.28 -5.86 -9.78
C TYR A 474 -15.48 -5.74 -8.26
N PRO A 475 -14.40 -5.67 -7.46
CA PRO A 475 -14.52 -5.34 -6.05
C PRO A 475 -15.28 -4.03 -5.88
N HIS A 476 -16.23 -4.02 -4.96
CA HIS A 476 -17.06 -2.84 -4.71
C HIS A 476 -17.48 -2.75 -3.26
N ARG A 477 -17.82 -1.53 -2.84
CA ARG A 477 -18.37 -1.23 -1.53
C ARG A 477 -19.53 -0.27 -1.67
N ASP A 478 -20.62 -0.58 -0.99
CA ASP A 478 -21.75 0.34 -0.85
C ASP A 478 -21.37 1.46 0.13
N GLU A 479 -21.46 2.69 -0.32
CA GLU A 479 -21.20 3.91 0.46
C GLU A 479 -22.46 4.76 0.63
N SER A 480 -23.65 4.23 0.27
CA SER A 480 -24.91 4.96 0.31
C SER A 480 -25.29 5.43 1.71
N ASP A 481 -24.84 4.72 2.75
CA ASP A 481 -25.04 5.07 4.16
C ASP A 481 -23.92 5.90 4.77
N ASN A 482 -22.84 6.19 4.01
CA ASN A 482 -21.71 6.95 4.50
C ASN A 482 -22.13 8.37 4.94
N PRO A 483 -21.79 8.81 6.17
CA PRO A 483 -22.16 10.13 6.68
C PRO A 483 -21.64 11.29 5.80
N ALA A 484 -20.45 11.15 5.24
CA ALA A 484 -19.88 12.18 4.35
C ALA A 484 -20.68 12.30 3.04
N TYR A 485 -21.11 11.16 2.46
CA TYR A 485 -21.99 11.17 1.30
C TYR A 485 -23.31 11.89 1.59
N ARG A 486 -23.96 11.52 2.71
CA ARG A 486 -25.23 12.16 3.12
C ARG A 486 -25.09 13.66 3.34
N LEU A 487 -23.93 14.11 3.85
CA LEU A 487 -23.68 15.51 4.14
C LEU A 487 -23.39 16.35 2.89
N PHE A 488 -22.57 15.82 1.95
CA PHE A 488 -22.05 16.60 0.83
C PHE A 488 -22.75 16.34 -0.51
N LEU A 489 -23.30 15.17 -0.74
CA LEU A 489 -23.71 14.72 -2.06
C LEU A 489 -25.20 14.39 -2.17
N THR A 490 -25.92 14.06 -1.08
CA THR A 490 -27.37 13.83 -1.15
C THR A 490 -28.16 15.12 -0.89
N GLY A 491 -29.38 15.20 -1.42
CA GLY A 491 -30.37 16.17 -0.98
C GLY A 491 -30.69 15.94 0.51
N ALA A 492 -31.03 17.00 1.25
CA ALA A 492 -31.50 16.84 2.63
C ALA A 492 -32.74 15.93 2.65
N ALA A 493 -32.73 14.92 3.53
CA ALA A 493 -33.95 14.25 3.93
C ALA A 493 -34.79 15.22 4.75
#